data_f687acf899b03bf35139af8408bbcc05
#
_entry.id   f687acf899b03bf35139af8408bbcc05
#
_cell.length_a   1.000
_cell.length_b   1.000
_cell.length_c   1.000
_cell.angle_alpha   90.00
_cell.angle_beta   90.00
_cell.angle_gamma   90.00
#
_symmetry.space_group_name_H-M   'P 1'
#
loop_
_entity.id
_entity.type
_entity.pdbx_description
1 polymer ?
#
loop_
_entity_poly.entity_id
_entity_poly.type
_entity_poly.pdbx_seq_one_letter_code
_entity_poly.pdbx_strand_id
1 'polypeptide(L)'
;MANLERAKKITHDLQVEDLENTYICPLLALSHLQYGEVGYDAEMELCLDILSNSDKLIVASDISKGVAREIDFANLVGMEVEYLEDTE
;
A
#
# COMPACT_ATOMS: atom_id res chain seq x y z
N MET A 1 -15.01 -6.20 -0.04
CA MET A 1 -14.68 -5.28 1.00
C MET A 1 -14.61 -3.86 0.52
N ALA A 2 -15.13 -2.96 1.33
CA ALA A 2 -15.11 -1.55 0.96
C ALA A 2 -13.69 -1.05 0.76
N ASN A 3 -12.74 -1.59 1.52
CA ASN A 3 -11.37 -1.12 1.44
C ASN A 3 -10.70 -1.44 0.12
N LEU A 4 -11.05 -2.58 -0.47
CA LEU A 4 -10.44 -2.96 -1.75
C LEU A 4 -10.91 -2.03 -2.86
N GLU A 5 -12.20 -1.70 -2.89
CA GLU A 5 -12.73 -0.80 -3.89
C GLU A 5 -12.17 0.60 -3.74
N ARG A 6 -12.02 1.04 -2.50
CA ARG A 6 -11.45 2.35 -2.25
C ARG A 6 -9.98 2.41 -2.67
N ALA A 7 -9.22 1.37 -2.34
CA ALA A 7 -7.81 1.31 -2.73
C ALA A 7 -7.67 1.32 -4.25
N LYS A 8 -8.56 0.61 -4.94
CA LYS A 8 -8.54 0.56 -6.39
C LYS A 8 -8.79 1.94 -6.98
N LYS A 9 -9.78 2.65 -6.45
CA LYS A 9 -10.10 3.99 -6.94
C LYS A 9 -8.96 4.97 -6.71
N ILE A 10 -8.39 4.96 -5.50
CA ILE A 10 -7.30 5.88 -5.17
C ILE A 10 -6.08 5.60 -6.03
N THR A 11 -5.72 4.33 -6.19
CA THR A 11 -4.57 3.96 -7.01
C THR A 11 -4.80 4.36 -8.46
N HIS A 12 -6.00 4.13 -8.96
CA HIS A 12 -6.35 4.52 -10.31
C HIS A 12 -6.23 6.02 -10.51
N ASP A 13 -6.79 6.80 -9.59
CA ASP A 13 -6.79 8.25 -9.73
C ASP A 13 -5.38 8.82 -9.68
N LEU A 14 -4.54 8.30 -8.77
CA LEU A 14 -3.16 8.74 -8.68
C LEU A 14 -2.41 8.42 -9.97
N GLN A 15 -2.62 7.23 -10.50
CA GLN A 15 -1.88 6.82 -11.70
C GLN A 15 -2.31 7.62 -12.92
N VAL A 16 -3.60 7.89 -13.05
CA VAL A 16 -4.09 8.63 -14.21
C VAL A 16 -3.56 10.06 -14.20
N GLU A 17 -3.39 10.65 -13.03
CA GLU A 17 -2.91 12.02 -12.93
C GLU A 17 -1.40 12.14 -13.01
N ASP A 18 -0.67 11.03 -12.88
CA ASP A 18 0.78 11.05 -12.87
C ASP A 18 1.31 9.88 -13.67
N LEU A 19 1.64 10.14 -14.92
CA LEU A 19 2.12 9.08 -15.81
C LEU A 19 3.65 8.92 -15.77
N GLU A 20 4.32 9.74 -14.97
CA GLU A 20 5.77 9.62 -14.83
C GLU A 20 6.17 8.63 -13.75
N ASN A 21 5.25 8.29 -12.89
CA ASN A 21 5.50 7.33 -11.83
C ASN A 21 4.51 6.16 -11.93
N THR A 22 4.93 5.02 -11.43
CA THR A 22 4.05 3.84 -11.39
C THR A 22 3.54 3.66 -9.98
N TYR A 23 2.24 3.52 -9.83
CA TYR A 23 1.60 3.36 -8.53
C TYR A 23 1.19 1.92 -8.32
N ILE A 24 1.64 1.33 -7.24
CA ILE A 24 1.35 -0.06 -6.90
C ILE A 24 0.72 -0.10 -5.52
N CYS A 25 -0.40 -0.80 -5.40
CA CYS A 25 -1.05 -1.02 -4.11
C CYS A 25 -0.88 -2.49 -3.76
N PRO A 26 -0.15 -2.81 -2.68
CA PRO A 26 0.05 -4.23 -2.33
C PRO A 26 -1.25 -4.98 -2.14
N LEU A 27 -2.28 -4.32 -1.58
CA LEU A 27 -3.58 -4.96 -1.40
C LEU A 27 -4.14 -5.44 -2.73
N LEU A 28 -4.02 -4.62 -3.77
CA LEU A 28 -4.49 -4.99 -5.10
C LEU A 28 -3.58 -6.01 -5.76
N ALA A 29 -2.28 -5.84 -5.59
CA ALA A 29 -1.30 -6.75 -6.19
C ALA A 29 -1.45 -8.15 -5.66
N LEU A 30 -1.84 -8.29 -4.39
CA LEU A 30 -1.99 -9.58 -3.75
C LEU A 30 -3.45 -10.02 -3.64
N SER A 31 -4.35 -9.36 -4.36
CA SER A 31 -5.78 -9.64 -4.25
C SER A 31 -6.14 -11.03 -4.78
N HIS A 32 -5.24 -11.67 -5.49
CA HIS A 32 -5.48 -13.04 -5.96
C HIS A 32 -5.35 -14.06 -4.82
N LEU A 33 -4.83 -13.67 -3.68
CA LEU A 33 -4.72 -14.54 -2.52
C LEU A 33 -5.97 -14.38 -1.65
N GLN A 34 -6.48 -15.51 -1.17
CA GLN A 34 -7.62 -15.47 -0.28
C GLN A 34 -7.17 -15.15 1.13
N TYR A 35 -8.05 -14.50 1.87
CA TYR A 35 -7.75 -14.14 3.25
C TYR A 35 -7.35 -15.39 4.03
N GLY A 36 -6.20 -15.32 4.66
CA GLY A 36 -5.69 -16.42 5.47
C GLY A 36 -5.04 -17.55 4.69
N GLU A 37 -5.02 -17.45 3.35
CA GLU A 37 -4.47 -18.52 2.53
C GLU A 37 -3.00 -18.76 2.81
N VAL A 38 -2.23 -17.70 3.00
CA VAL A 38 -0.79 -17.82 3.25
C VAL A 38 -0.38 -17.31 4.63
N GLY A 39 -1.36 -16.86 5.43
CA GLY A 39 -1.06 -16.35 6.76
C GLY A 39 -0.64 -14.88 6.74
N TYR A 40 -0.88 -14.23 7.89
CA TYR A 40 -0.64 -12.79 7.98
C TYR A 40 0.84 -12.42 7.78
N ASP A 41 1.74 -13.18 8.44
CA ASP A 41 3.16 -12.83 8.36
C ASP A 41 3.70 -12.99 6.95
N ALA A 42 3.26 -14.03 6.23
CA ALA A 42 3.70 -14.23 4.86
C ALA A 42 3.17 -13.11 3.96
N GLU A 43 1.92 -12.72 4.13
CA GLU A 43 1.36 -11.61 3.36
C GLU A 43 2.12 -10.32 3.65
N MET A 44 2.47 -10.10 4.92
CA MET A 44 3.19 -8.90 5.30
C MET A 44 4.57 -8.87 4.65
N GLU A 45 5.26 -10.02 4.58
CA GLU A 45 6.55 -10.08 3.92
C GLU A 45 6.44 -9.76 2.44
N LEU A 46 5.38 -10.24 1.79
CA LEU A 46 5.16 -9.93 0.38
C LEU A 46 4.92 -8.43 0.19
N CYS A 47 4.13 -7.84 1.08
CA CYS A 47 3.86 -6.41 1.00
C CYS A 47 5.14 -5.60 1.20
N LEU A 48 5.98 -5.99 2.16
CA LEU A 48 7.22 -5.28 2.41
C LEU A 48 8.21 -5.46 1.26
N ASP A 49 8.17 -6.61 0.59
CA ASP A 49 9.01 -6.83 -0.57
C ASP A 49 8.63 -5.89 -1.71
N ILE A 50 7.32 -5.72 -1.95
CA ILE A 50 6.86 -4.75 -2.94
C ILE A 50 7.31 -3.36 -2.54
N LEU A 51 7.14 -3.01 -1.28
CA LEU A 51 7.52 -1.69 -0.79
C LEU A 51 9.02 -1.44 -0.92
N SER A 52 9.83 -2.46 -0.65
CA SER A 52 11.28 -2.30 -0.72
C SER A 52 11.78 -1.97 -2.11
N ASN A 53 10.99 -2.27 -3.13
CA ASN A 53 11.32 -1.94 -4.52
C ASN A 53 10.68 -0.65 -4.98
N SER A 54 10.09 0.10 -4.05
CA SER A 54 9.43 1.36 -4.35
C SER A 54 10.25 2.53 -3.85
N ASP A 55 9.96 3.71 -4.36
CA ASP A 55 10.70 4.91 -3.99
C ASP A 55 10.01 5.71 -2.90
N LYS A 56 8.72 5.46 -2.69
CA LYS A 56 7.93 6.30 -1.81
C LYS A 56 6.70 5.53 -1.34
N LEU A 57 6.33 5.74 -0.10
CA LEU A 57 5.11 5.15 0.46
C LEU A 57 4.06 6.23 0.60
N ILE A 58 2.87 5.98 0.04
CA ILE A 58 1.74 6.89 0.17
C ILE A 58 0.69 6.22 1.04
N VAL A 59 0.36 6.87 2.15
CA VAL A 59 -0.63 6.38 3.10
C VAL A 59 -1.94 7.11 2.82
N ALA A 60 -2.95 6.37 2.37
CA ALA A 60 -4.19 6.96 1.91
C ALA A 60 -5.41 6.52 2.74
N SER A 61 -5.17 5.95 3.91
CA SER A 61 -6.28 5.45 4.72
C SER A 61 -5.88 5.49 6.19
N ASP A 62 -6.80 5.06 7.04
CA ASP A 62 -6.52 4.93 8.45
C ASP A 62 -5.35 3.97 8.66
N ILE A 63 -4.57 4.25 9.69
CA ILE A 63 -3.39 3.43 9.96
C ILE A 63 -3.83 2.16 10.68
N SER A 64 -3.80 1.06 9.96
CA SER A 64 -4.03 -0.26 10.51
C SER A 64 -2.71 -0.84 11.00
N LYS A 65 -2.78 -2.03 11.59
CA LYS A 65 -1.59 -2.71 12.05
C LYS A 65 -0.61 -2.97 10.90
N GLY A 66 -1.15 -3.39 9.74
CA GLY A 66 -0.29 -3.64 8.60
C GLY A 66 0.30 -2.36 8.03
N VAL A 67 -0.50 -1.31 7.97
CA VAL A 67 -0.01 -0.02 7.48
C VAL A 67 1.06 0.52 8.41
N ALA A 68 0.89 0.35 9.73
CA ALA A 68 1.90 0.79 10.70
C ALA A 68 3.23 0.08 10.46
N ARG A 69 3.20 -1.20 10.13
CA ARG A 69 4.44 -1.93 9.84
C ARG A 69 5.10 -1.43 8.57
N GLU A 70 4.30 -1.06 7.57
CA GLU A 70 4.85 -0.50 6.34
C GLU A 70 5.49 0.86 6.59
N ILE A 71 4.86 1.68 7.42
CA ILE A 71 5.42 2.98 7.77
C ILE A 71 6.73 2.81 8.53
N ASP A 72 6.76 1.88 9.48
CA ASP A 72 8.00 1.61 10.23
C ASP A 72 9.12 1.16 9.30
N PHE A 73 8.80 0.29 8.34
CA PHE A 73 9.79 -0.16 7.39
C PHE A 73 10.31 1.00 6.53
N ALA A 74 9.40 1.85 6.05
CA ALA A 74 9.80 2.98 5.22
C ALA A 74 10.73 3.92 5.99
N ASN A 75 10.40 4.17 7.26
CA ASN A 75 11.25 5.03 8.10
C ASN A 75 12.60 4.39 8.34
N LEU A 76 12.63 3.09 8.51
CA LEU A 76 13.88 2.38 8.78
C LEU A 76 14.85 2.49 7.61
N VAL A 77 14.34 2.40 6.39
CA VAL A 77 15.21 2.44 5.19
C VAL A 77 15.34 3.84 4.60
N GLY A 78 14.75 4.85 5.26
CA GLY A 78 14.88 6.23 4.80
C GLY A 78 13.99 6.58 3.62
N MET A 79 12.91 5.83 3.42
CA MET A 79 11.98 6.08 2.33
C MET A 79 11.03 7.22 2.67
N GLU A 80 10.71 8.03 1.67
CA GLU A 80 9.75 9.11 1.86
C GLU A 80 8.35 8.56 2.10
N VAL A 81 7.63 9.13 3.08
CA VAL A 81 6.26 8.75 3.39
C VAL A 81 5.37 9.96 3.22
N GLU A 82 4.33 9.83 2.42
CA GLU A 82 3.37 10.89 2.21
C GLU A 82 2.01 10.43 2.70
N TYR A 83 1.29 11.31 3.41
CA TYR A 83 -0.05 11.02 3.90
C TYR A 83 -1.05 11.82 3.09
N LEU A 84 -2.02 11.12 2.49
CA LEU A 84 -3.10 11.78 1.79
C LEU A 84 -4.22 12.07 2.78
N GLU A 85 -4.79 13.28 2.69
CA GLU A 85 -5.90 13.62 3.54
C GLU A 85 -7.17 12.95 3.04
N ASP A 86 -7.96 12.46 3.97
CA ASP A 86 -9.25 11.89 3.66
C ASP A 86 -10.28 13.01 3.76
N THR A 87 -10.63 13.57 2.63
CA THR A 87 -11.51 14.72 2.59
C THR A 87 -12.96 14.38 2.38
N GLU A 88 -13.32 13.11 2.47
CA GLU A 88 -14.63 12.65 2.13
C GLU A 88 -15.77 13.16 2.92
#